data_0ad29734fe9b9271af02e3312ccc9032
#
_entry.id   0ad29734fe9b9271af02e3312ccc9032
#
_cell.length_a   1.000
_cell.length_b   1.000
_cell.length_c   1.000
_cell.angle_alpha   90.00
_cell.angle_beta   90.00
_cell.angle_gamma   90.00
#
_symmetry.space_group_name_H-M   'P 1'
#
loop_
_entity.id
_entity.type
_entity.pdbx_description
1 polymer ?
#
loop_
_entity_poly.entity_id
_entity_poly.type
_entity_poly.pdbx_seq_one_letter_code
_entity_poly.pdbx_strand_id
1 'polypeptide(L)'
;MKLNRNHLLLAVAVVLLLLLLLSFRPYVGRGIAPADLPPLVTAPAQTRPKAENLLDLNTATEEQLQALPGIGPVRANSIVAYRSCNGPFQSVEELTAVDGIDLGVLEQLRHLICVTIE
;
A
#
# COMPACT_ATOMS: atom_id res chain seq x y z
N MET A 1 36.74 4.79 -39.53
CA MET A 1 36.62 5.20 -38.13
C MET A 1 36.49 3.96 -37.29
N LYS A 2 37.48 3.63 -36.52
CA LYS A 2 37.36 2.52 -35.54
C LYS A 2 36.56 3.03 -34.34
N LEU A 3 35.29 2.66 -34.30
CA LEU A 3 34.47 2.94 -33.15
C LEU A 3 35.04 2.15 -31.96
N ASN A 4 35.66 2.85 -31.03
CA ASN A 4 36.31 2.23 -29.87
C ASN A 4 35.22 1.54 -29.03
N ARG A 5 35.39 0.27 -28.77
CA ARG A 5 34.47 -0.57 -28.00
C ARG A 5 34.07 0.08 -26.66
N ASN A 6 34.98 0.88 -26.10
CA ASN A 6 34.74 1.64 -24.87
C ASN A 6 33.74 2.81 -25.06
N HIS A 7 33.72 3.47 -26.24
CA HIS A 7 32.74 4.51 -26.52
C HIS A 7 31.34 3.95 -26.76
N LEU A 8 31.25 2.76 -27.36
CA LEU A 8 29.97 2.07 -27.52
C LEU A 8 29.38 1.67 -26.16
N LEU A 9 30.19 1.15 -25.24
CA LEU A 9 29.77 0.80 -23.89
C LEU A 9 29.33 2.03 -23.08
N LEU A 10 30.05 3.15 -23.21
CA LEU A 10 29.68 4.42 -22.60
C LEU A 10 28.35 4.95 -23.16
N ALA A 11 28.14 4.89 -24.47
CA ALA A 11 26.90 5.32 -25.09
C ALA A 11 25.70 4.48 -24.61
N VAL A 12 25.86 3.16 -24.52
CA VAL A 12 24.82 2.25 -24.01
C VAL A 12 24.53 2.54 -22.54
N ALA A 13 25.56 2.76 -21.72
CA ALA A 13 25.37 3.11 -20.31
C ALA A 13 24.63 4.43 -20.11
N VAL A 14 24.94 5.45 -20.94
CA VAL A 14 24.25 6.75 -20.89
C VAL A 14 22.79 6.61 -21.31
N VAL A 15 22.50 5.83 -22.35
CA VAL A 15 21.13 5.58 -22.82
C VAL A 15 20.33 4.83 -21.75
N LEU A 16 20.91 3.81 -21.12
CA LEU A 16 20.26 3.08 -20.03
C LEU A 16 20.01 3.98 -18.82
N LEU A 17 20.96 4.85 -18.47
CA LEU A 17 20.78 5.82 -17.38
C LEU A 17 19.68 6.83 -17.70
N LEU A 18 19.62 7.32 -18.96
CA LEU A 18 18.55 8.21 -19.41
C LEU A 18 17.18 7.53 -19.39
N LEU A 19 17.09 6.26 -19.79
CA LEU A 19 15.87 5.48 -19.73
C LEU A 19 15.42 5.26 -18.27
N LEU A 20 16.37 5.02 -17.37
CA LEU A 20 16.10 4.89 -15.94
C LEU A 20 15.57 6.20 -15.36
N LEU A 21 16.16 7.35 -15.73
CA LEU A 21 15.70 8.68 -15.28
C LEU A 21 14.33 9.04 -15.87
N LEU A 22 14.03 8.63 -17.10
CA LEU A 22 12.71 8.83 -17.73
C LEU A 22 11.65 7.93 -17.12
N SER A 23 12.03 6.74 -16.61
CA SER A 23 11.13 5.84 -15.90
C SER A 23 10.87 6.30 -14.47
N PHE A 24 11.79 7.07 -13.89
CA PHE A 24 11.60 7.72 -12.61
C PHE A 24 10.80 9.03 -12.83
N ARG A 25 9.54 8.89 -13.20
CA ARG A 25 8.60 10.01 -13.08
C ARG A 25 8.39 10.24 -11.59
N PRO A 26 8.86 11.35 -11.02
CA PRO A 26 8.38 11.73 -9.71
C PRO A 26 6.86 11.85 -9.83
N TYR A 27 6.13 11.07 -9.08
CA TYR A 27 4.72 11.31 -8.84
C TYR A 27 4.63 12.64 -8.10
N VAL A 28 4.68 13.72 -8.89
CA VAL A 28 4.35 15.05 -8.39
C VAL A 28 2.86 14.98 -8.12
N GLY A 29 2.51 14.75 -6.87
CA GLY A 29 1.14 14.91 -6.42
C GLY A 29 0.65 16.25 -6.93
N ARG A 30 -0.35 16.25 -7.80
CA ARG A 30 -1.08 17.46 -8.14
C ARG A 30 -1.53 18.05 -6.82
N GLY A 31 -0.90 19.15 -6.43
CA GLY A 31 -1.39 19.97 -5.35
C GLY A 31 -2.86 20.26 -5.67
N ILE A 32 -3.76 19.74 -4.85
CA ILE A 32 -5.16 20.07 -4.91
C ILE A 32 -5.24 21.57 -4.62
N ALA A 33 -5.61 22.35 -5.65
CA ALA A 33 -5.84 23.76 -5.45
C ALA A 33 -6.95 23.94 -4.39
N PRO A 34 -6.81 24.90 -3.44
CA PRO A 34 -7.78 25.08 -2.35
C PRO A 34 -9.20 25.44 -2.82
N ALA A 35 -9.41 25.62 -4.12
CA ALA A 35 -10.72 25.95 -4.71
C ALA A 35 -11.56 24.70 -5.07
N ASP A 36 -10.97 23.49 -5.05
CA ASP A 36 -11.66 22.24 -5.42
C ASP A 36 -12.02 21.35 -4.22
N LEU A 37 -12.20 21.96 -3.06
CA LEU A 37 -12.86 21.24 -1.96
C LEU A 37 -14.33 21.10 -2.32
N PRO A 38 -14.83 19.89 -2.63
CA PRO A 38 -16.26 19.68 -2.71
C PRO A 38 -16.86 20.09 -1.36
N PRO A 39 -18.04 20.75 -1.36
CA PRO A 39 -18.72 21.05 -0.11
C PRO A 39 -18.81 19.77 0.70
N LEU A 40 -18.57 19.87 2.02
CA LEU A 40 -18.71 18.77 2.97
C LEU A 40 -20.08 18.11 2.75
N VAL A 41 -20.13 17.19 1.78
CA VAL A 41 -21.18 16.20 1.75
C VAL A 41 -20.80 15.26 2.87
N THR A 42 -21.46 15.44 3.99
CA THR A 42 -21.53 14.42 5.02
C THR A 42 -21.97 13.15 4.30
N ALA A 43 -21.03 12.32 3.90
CA ALA A 43 -21.35 11.01 3.37
C ALA A 43 -22.21 10.36 4.45
N PRO A 44 -23.43 9.90 4.13
CA PRO A 44 -24.19 9.16 5.10
C PRO A 44 -23.30 8.01 5.54
N ALA A 45 -23.06 7.94 6.85
CA ALA A 45 -22.40 6.80 7.45
C ALA A 45 -23.13 5.57 6.89
N GLN A 46 -22.47 4.86 5.98
CA GLN A 46 -22.98 3.57 5.54
C GLN A 46 -22.88 2.66 6.76
N THR A 47 -23.97 2.67 7.50
CA THR A 47 -24.25 1.73 8.56
C THR A 47 -24.36 0.36 7.89
N ARG A 48 -23.22 -0.27 7.64
CA ARG A 48 -23.23 -1.71 7.43
C ARG A 48 -23.67 -2.36 8.73
N PRO A 49 -24.62 -3.30 8.68
CA PRO A 49 -25.07 -3.96 9.88
C PRO A 49 -23.89 -4.69 10.51
N LYS A 50 -23.46 -4.20 11.63
CA LYS A 50 -23.00 -4.87 12.83
C LYS A 50 -22.60 -6.35 12.70
N ALA A 51 -21.50 -6.61 12.01
CA ALA A 51 -20.55 -7.63 12.45
C ALA A 51 -19.62 -6.86 13.41
N GLU A 52 -19.82 -7.13 14.68
CA GLU A 52 -19.35 -6.34 15.81
C GLU A 52 -17.86 -6.02 15.68
N ASN A 53 -17.54 -4.75 15.44
CA ASN A 53 -16.23 -4.12 15.63
C ASN A 53 -14.99 -4.81 14.98
N LEU A 54 -15.18 -5.67 13.99
CA LEU A 54 -14.06 -6.26 13.26
C LEU A 54 -13.58 -5.28 12.18
N LEU A 55 -12.28 -5.03 12.15
CA LEU A 55 -11.65 -4.20 11.14
C LEU A 55 -11.38 -5.02 9.88
N ASP A 56 -11.94 -4.59 8.74
CA ASP A 56 -11.71 -5.26 7.46
C ASP A 56 -10.34 -4.90 6.89
N LEU A 57 -9.48 -5.90 6.72
CA LEU A 57 -8.12 -5.74 6.21
C LEU A 57 -8.05 -5.14 4.81
N ASN A 58 -9.06 -5.39 3.97
CA ASN A 58 -9.08 -4.94 2.58
C ASN A 58 -9.45 -3.46 2.45
N THR A 59 -10.26 -2.94 3.38
CA THR A 59 -10.78 -1.57 3.34
C THR A 59 -10.19 -0.65 4.40
N ALA A 60 -9.54 -1.19 5.42
CA ALA A 60 -8.95 -0.43 6.52
C ALA A 60 -7.93 0.59 6.03
N THR A 61 -7.94 1.78 6.63
CA THR A 61 -6.86 2.76 6.44
C THR A 61 -5.63 2.38 7.25
N GLU A 62 -4.48 2.99 6.92
CA GLU A 62 -3.25 2.75 7.66
C GLU A 62 -3.40 3.13 9.13
N GLU A 63 -4.09 4.25 9.44
CA GLU A 63 -4.35 4.71 10.80
C GLU A 63 -5.23 3.74 11.58
N GLN A 64 -6.23 3.16 10.93
CA GLN A 64 -7.09 2.15 11.53
C GLN A 64 -6.32 0.86 11.84
N LEU A 65 -5.42 0.46 10.96
CA LEU A 65 -4.54 -0.68 11.17
C LEU A 65 -3.57 -0.43 12.34
N GLN A 66 -3.05 0.79 12.49
CA GLN A 66 -2.19 1.17 13.62
C GLN A 66 -2.89 1.14 14.98
N ALA A 67 -4.21 1.24 15.00
CA ALA A 67 -4.99 1.11 16.24
C ALA A 67 -5.05 -0.34 16.76
N LEU A 68 -4.65 -1.31 15.95
CA LEU A 68 -4.61 -2.72 16.35
C LEU A 68 -3.41 -3.00 17.26
N PRO A 69 -3.57 -3.86 18.28
CA PRO A 69 -2.47 -4.22 19.17
C PRO A 69 -1.34 -4.92 18.39
N GLY A 70 -0.11 -4.48 18.61
CA GLY A 70 1.07 -5.02 17.94
C GLY A 70 1.29 -4.53 16.49
N ILE A 71 0.41 -3.69 15.95
CA ILE A 71 0.56 -3.09 14.64
C ILE A 71 1.02 -1.64 14.79
N GLY A 72 2.30 -1.41 14.53
CA GLY A 72 2.86 -0.07 14.44
C GLY A 72 2.81 0.48 13.00
N PRO A 73 3.31 1.71 12.78
CA PRO A 73 3.27 2.35 11.46
C PRO A 73 3.97 1.54 10.37
N VAL A 74 5.08 0.88 10.68
CA VAL A 74 5.81 0.04 9.72
C VAL A 74 4.97 -1.16 9.28
N ARG A 75 4.37 -1.87 10.23
CA ARG A 75 3.52 -3.05 9.93
C ARG A 75 2.23 -2.65 9.22
N ALA A 76 1.59 -1.55 9.62
CA ALA A 76 0.41 -1.02 8.93
C ALA A 76 0.72 -0.68 7.47
N ASN A 77 1.84 -0.02 7.22
CA ASN A 77 2.30 0.28 5.86
C ASN A 77 2.58 -1.01 5.07
N SER A 78 3.22 -2.01 5.68
CA SER A 78 3.48 -3.32 5.05
C SER A 78 2.17 -4.03 4.65
N ILE A 79 1.12 -3.95 5.47
CA ILE A 79 -0.20 -4.52 5.14
C ILE A 79 -0.81 -3.82 3.92
N VAL A 80 -0.78 -2.49 3.90
CA VAL A 80 -1.31 -1.70 2.77
C VAL A 80 -0.50 -1.96 1.49
N ALA A 81 0.83 -2.03 1.60
CA ALA A 81 1.71 -2.36 0.48
C ALA A 81 1.44 -3.77 -0.05
N TYR A 82 1.27 -4.75 0.84
CA TYR A 82 0.98 -6.13 0.45
C TYR A 82 -0.30 -6.22 -0.38
N ARG A 83 -1.42 -5.65 0.09
CA ARG A 83 -2.69 -5.68 -0.65
C ARG A 83 -2.63 -4.91 -1.97
N SER A 84 -1.77 -3.88 -2.06
CA SER A 84 -1.57 -3.12 -3.30
C SER A 84 -0.78 -3.90 -4.35
N CYS A 85 0.15 -4.75 -3.94
CA CYS A 85 1.02 -5.53 -4.82
C CYS A 85 0.44 -6.90 -5.17
N ASN A 86 -0.22 -7.56 -4.21
CA ASN A 86 -0.69 -8.94 -4.33
C ASN A 86 -2.22 -9.04 -4.51
N GLY A 87 -2.92 -7.92 -4.38
CA GLY A 87 -4.38 -7.90 -4.38
C GLY A 87 -4.97 -8.03 -2.98
N PRO A 88 -6.31 -8.02 -2.87
CA PRO A 88 -6.99 -8.10 -1.59
C PRO A 88 -6.71 -9.42 -0.88
N PHE A 89 -6.63 -9.36 0.45
CA PHE A 89 -6.51 -10.56 1.28
C PHE A 89 -7.72 -11.48 1.07
N GLN A 90 -7.46 -12.76 0.94
CA GLN A 90 -8.49 -13.79 0.79
C GLN A 90 -8.85 -14.41 2.15
N SER A 91 -7.92 -14.37 3.09
CA SER A 91 -8.12 -14.88 4.45
C SER A 91 -7.34 -14.06 5.47
N VAL A 92 -7.73 -14.17 6.74
CA VAL A 92 -7.02 -13.53 7.85
C VAL A 92 -5.61 -14.12 8.01
N GLU A 93 -5.45 -15.39 7.71
CA GLU A 93 -4.19 -16.12 7.78
C GLU A 93 -3.12 -15.57 6.82
N GLU A 94 -3.53 -14.97 5.70
CA GLU A 94 -2.59 -14.34 4.75
C GLU A 94 -1.80 -13.17 5.35
N LEU A 95 -2.23 -12.62 6.48
CA LEU A 95 -1.43 -11.61 7.19
C LEU A 95 -0.04 -12.09 7.55
N THR A 96 0.16 -13.38 7.75
CA THR A 96 1.50 -13.94 8.02
C THR A 96 2.45 -13.87 6.84
N ALA A 97 1.93 -13.62 5.63
CA ALA A 97 2.75 -13.37 4.44
C ALA A 97 3.27 -11.92 4.38
N VAL A 98 2.72 -11.04 5.22
CA VAL A 98 3.16 -9.65 5.31
C VAL A 98 4.43 -9.56 6.15
N ASP A 99 5.41 -8.82 5.66
CA ASP A 99 6.67 -8.65 6.37
C ASP A 99 6.48 -8.00 7.75
N GLY A 100 7.09 -8.61 8.75
CA GLY A 100 7.00 -8.19 10.15
C GLY A 100 5.77 -8.69 10.93
N ILE A 101 4.89 -9.48 10.32
CA ILE A 101 3.75 -10.09 11.00
C ILE A 101 3.99 -11.60 11.14
N ASP A 102 4.10 -12.04 12.37
CA ASP A 102 4.23 -13.44 12.73
C ASP A 102 2.90 -14.04 13.23
N LEU A 103 2.91 -15.33 13.46
CA LEU A 103 1.74 -16.05 13.95
C LEU A 103 1.27 -15.53 15.33
N GLY A 104 2.19 -15.07 16.19
CA GLY A 104 1.87 -14.52 17.49
C GLY A 104 1.10 -13.21 17.41
N VAL A 105 1.46 -12.34 16.46
CA VAL A 105 0.71 -11.12 16.16
C VAL A 105 -0.66 -11.47 15.55
N LEU A 106 -0.71 -12.41 14.62
CA LEU A 106 -1.97 -12.85 14.02
C LEU A 106 -2.98 -13.35 15.06
N GLU A 107 -2.54 -14.17 16.01
CA GLU A 107 -3.41 -14.70 17.05
C GLU A 107 -4.00 -13.60 17.95
N GLN A 108 -3.26 -12.52 18.20
CA GLN A 108 -3.76 -11.36 18.91
C GLN A 108 -4.81 -10.57 18.13
N LEU A 109 -4.72 -10.59 16.81
CA LEU A 109 -5.59 -9.80 15.92
C LEU A 109 -6.83 -10.57 15.45
N ARG A 110 -6.79 -11.89 15.44
CA ARG A 110 -7.80 -12.77 14.86
C ARG A 110 -9.24 -12.45 15.26
N HIS A 111 -9.44 -11.97 16.47
CA HIS A 111 -10.76 -11.58 17.00
C HIS A 111 -11.11 -10.10 16.75
N LEU A 112 -10.19 -9.32 16.16
CA LEU A 112 -10.37 -7.88 15.90
C LEU A 112 -10.48 -7.54 14.41
N ILE A 113 -10.15 -8.50 13.55
CA ILE A 113 -10.06 -8.28 12.11
C ILE A 113 -10.93 -9.27 11.33
N CYS A 114 -11.33 -8.85 10.14
CA CYS A 114 -12.00 -9.70 9.17
C CYS A 114 -11.47 -9.44 7.76
N VAL A 115 -11.87 -10.27 6.83
CA VAL A 115 -11.62 -10.13 5.40
C VAL A 115 -12.97 -10.20 4.69
N THR A 116 -13.32 -9.13 4.00
CA THR A 116 -14.50 -9.14 3.11
C THR A 116 -14.03 -9.34 1.69
N ILE A 117 -14.51 -10.39 1.04
CA ILE A 117 -14.26 -10.70 -0.37
C ILE A 117 -15.50 -10.25 -1.13
N GLU A 118 -15.32 -9.29 -2.04
CA GLU A 118 -16.38 -8.87 -2.99
C GLU A 118 -16.34 -9.72 -4.26
#